data_20af9c0713c8822a1233c4f4ad4f4e3a
#
_entry.id   20af9c0713c8822a1233c4f4ad4f4e3a
#
_cell.length_a   1.000
_cell.length_b   1.000
_cell.length_c   1.000
_cell.angle_alpha   90.00
_cell.angle_beta   90.00
_cell.angle_gamma   90.00
#
_symmetry.space_group_name_H-M   'P 1'
#
loop_
_entity.id
_entity.type
_entity.pdbx_description
1 polymer ?
#
loop_
_entity_poly.entity_id
_entity_poly.type
_entity_poly.pdbx_seq_one_letter_code
_entity_poly.pdbx_strand_id
1 'polypeptide(L)'
;MLGYWRTHVEYQDWLKSELVSLTVTHEANIRFYAPLIEKVYIFNLDPVKKVIAKLYSPLGRPAKNQPELLRALVVMLHCQIHDPTKFVDKLRASPVLRAICGFEKGETPGVGTFYDLLERLWLLDNPQKAIRKPKSKGRKRPKSGKKLPAKHPGIVKRLVDRALKGQVIEKRPESILQKILKECAVLPSSKLGLLGNPNKLAIAGDGAPLLTGATPYGKRICDCPSKGIYRCKCKRVFTDPDANWGWDSYHDQWFYGHTLYSITSADSKNDLPLYLRLVQGSRNDSVTFVVSWAELLHLYPDFKFSKALLDAAHDVYDIYRLLHANETEPFIDLNNRAKGNNTFPGPINVDENGVPICLEGLPMLNWGFSNDRCRIKWRCPHHKDSSKCSKKHECSPSAYGRVVYTKPIWDLRLFTPTPRNSKAWKHVYARRTTVERTFKRILVDYKIELANARTKKRWFWQATLAAINQHLDAQVAVVKPNILEKIGLETFSKSA
;
A
#
# COMPACT_ATOMS: atom_id res chain seq x y z
N MET A 1 14.57 26.83 12.29
CA MET A 1 13.90 26.34 13.52
C MET A 1 12.43 26.10 13.19
N LEU A 2 11.79 25.08 13.80
CA LEU A 2 10.34 24.95 13.75
C LEU A 2 9.70 26.06 14.61
N GLY A 3 8.75 26.80 14.04
CA GLY A 3 8.08 27.89 14.74
C GLY A 3 6.93 27.42 15.64
N TYR A 4 6.02 28.34 15.97
CA TYR A 4 4.83 28.03 16.74
C TYR A 4 4.03 26.91 16.05
N TRP A 5 3.57 25.97 16.85
CA TRP A 5 2.75 24.85 16.42
C TRP A 5 1.42 24.93 17.17
N ARG A 6 0.36 25.38 16.51
CA ARG A 6 -0.99 25.34 17.05
C ARG A 6 -1.36 23.89 17.32
N THR A 7 -1.63 23.56 18.58
CA THR A 7 -2.03 22.22 18.99
C THR A 7 -3.39 21.84 18.40
N HIS A 8 -3.72 20.57 18.45
CA HIS A 8 -5.01 20.11 17.94
C HIS A 8 -6.20 20.75 18.67
N VAL A 9 -6.12 20.86 19.99
CA VAL A 9 -7.18 21.50 20.80
C VAL A 9 -7.31 22.99 20.47
N GLU A 10 -6.19 23.72 20.46
CA GLU A 10 -6.18 25.14 20.05
C GLU A 10 -6.75 25.35 18.65
N TYR A 11 -6.45 24.44 17.72
CA TYR A 11 -7.00 24.49 16.37
C TYR A 11 -8.51 24.25 16.37
N GLN A 12 -9.00 23.28 17.13
CA GLN A 12 -10.43 22.97 17.19
C GLN A 12 -11.23 24.13 17.74
N ASP A 13 -10.74 24.79 18.81
CA ASP A 13 -11.41 25.96 19.43
C ASP A 13 -11.34 27.17 18.51
N TRP A 14 -10.20 27.44 17.91
CA TRP A 14 -10.04 28.50 16.92
C TRP A 14 -10.94 28.27 15.70
N LEU A 15 -11.01 27.06 15.14
CA LEU A 15 -11.87 26.75 13.99
C LEU A 15 -13.36 26.98 14.31
N LYS A 16 -13.83 26.55 15.49
CA LYS A 16 -15.23 26.84 15.92
C LYS A 16 -15.52 28.34 15.95
N SER A 17 -14.64 29.11 16.57
CA SER A 17 -14.79 30.56 16.66
C SER A 17 -14.81 31.23 15.28
N GLU A 18 -13.88 30.87 14.39
CA GLU A 18 -13.82 31.38 13.02
C GLU A 18 -15.07 31.01 12.20
N LEU A 19 -15.52 29.76 12.30
CA LEU A 19 -16.74 29.34 11.59
C LEU A 19 -17.98 30.09 12.08
N VAL A 20 -18.13 30.29 13.39
CA VAL A 20 -19.23 31.12 13.95
C VAL A 20 -19.17 32.52 13.38
N SER A 21 -18.00 33.15 13.32
CA SER A 21 -17.87 34.50 12.75
C SER A 21 -18.23 34.56 11.25
N LEU A 22 -17.99 33.45 10.52
CA LEU A 22 -18.27 33.33 9.08
C LEU A 22 -19.72 32.93 8.77
N THR A 23 -20.52 32.46 9.74
CA THR A 23 -21.92 32.05 9.50
C THR A 23 -22.76 33.18 8.93
N VAL A 24 -22.57 34.41 9.41
CA VAL A 24 -23.35 35.60 8.98
C VAL A 24 -23.23 35.86 7.48
N THR A 25 -22.05 35.61 6.89
CA THR A 25 -21.77 35.99 5.49
C THR A 25 -21.52 34.78 4.56
N HIS A 26 -21.23 33.61 5.12
CA HIS A 26 -20.77 32.45 4.33
C HIS A 26 -21.44 31.13 4.73
N GLU A 27 -22.64 31.16 5.31
CA GLU A 27 -23.33 29.95 5.77
C GLU A 27 -23.44 28.86 4.69
N ALA A 28 -23.85 29.22 3.47
CA ALA A 28 -23.96 28.26 2.35
C ALA A 28 -22.62 27.57 2.05
N ASN A 29 -21.51 28.31 2.13
CA ASN A 29 -20.18 27.75 1.94
C ASN A 29 -19.78 26.84 3.10
N ILE A 30 -20.13 27.19 4.34
CA ILE A 30 -19.87 26.32 5.51
C ILE A 30 -20.63 25.00 5.35
N ARG A 31 -21.92 25.05 4.99
CA ARG A 31 -22.72 23.85 4.71
C ARG A 31 -22.16 23.01 3.56
N PHE A 32 -21.71 23.66 2.50
CA PHE A 32 -21.06 22.96 1.36
C PHE A 32 -19.80 22.22 1.78
N TYR A 33 -18.97 22.83 2.63
CA TYR A 33 -17.73 22.22 3.14
C TYR A 33 -17.92 21.38 4.41
N ALA A 34 -19.15 21.13 4.88
CA ALA A 34 -19.40 20.40 6.12
C ALA A 34 -18.65 19.05 6.20
N PRO A 35 -18.65 18.18 5.17
CA PRO A 35 -17.90 16.93 5.24
C PRO A 35 -16.38 17.13 5.40
N LEU A 36 -15.85 18.20 4.82
CA LEU A 36 -14.44 18.55 4.94
C LEU A 36 -14.12 19.13 6.32
N ILE A 37 -15.00 19.97 6.87
CA ILE A 37 -14.88 20.53 8.23
C ILE A 37 -14.85 19.40 9.25
N GLU A 38 -15.77 18.44 9.18
CA GLU A 38 -15.80 17.26 10.04
C GLU A 38 -14.46 16.50 9.99
N LYS A 39 -13.92 16.30 8.79
CA LYS A 39 -12.66 15.60 8.55
C LYS A 39 -11.47 16.31 9.19
N VAL A 40 -11.31 17.61 8.96
CA VAL A 40 -10.16 18.35 9.50
C VAL A 40 -10.28 18.61 11.00
N TYR A 41 -11.51 18.66 11.52
CA TYR A 41 -11.76 18.82 12.95
C TYR A 41 -11.23 17.65 13.78
N ILE A 42 -11.25 16.43 13.26
CA ILE A 42 -10.67 15.26 13.92
C ILE A 42 -9.21 14.99 13.54
N PHE A 43 -8.67 15.72 12.55
CA PHE A 43 -7.33 15.50 12.03
C PHE A 43 -6.25 16.03 12.97
N ASN A 44 -5.81 15.19 13.91
CA ASN A 44 -4.80 15.53 14.90
C ASN A 44 -3.38 15.44 14.30
N LEU A 45 -2.70 16.58 14.24
CA LEU A 45 -1.32 16.71 13.75
C LEU A 45 -0.28 16.80 14.86
N ASP A 46 -0.64 16.79 16.14
CA ASP A 46 0.31 16.94 17.24
C ASP A 46 1.40 15.85 17.25
N PRO A 47 1.10 14.56 16.98
CA PRO A 47 2.13 13.53 16.90
C PRO A 47 3.13 13.77 15.77
N VAL A 48 2.71 14.46 14.70
CA VAL A 48 3.56 14.77 13.53
C VAL A 48 4.64 15.80 13.87
N LYS A 49 4.41 16.68 14.84
CA LYS A 49 5.40 17.68 15.30
C LYS A 49 6.76 17.04 15.58
N LYS A 50 6.79 15.92 16.33
CA LYS A 50 8.02 15.19 16.66
C LYS A 50 8.71 14.59 15.42
N VAL A 51 7.92 14.20 14.42
CA VAL A 51 8.43 13.61 13.17
C VAL A 51 9.16 14.65 12.34
N ILE A 52 8.58 15.84 12.16
CA ILE A 52 9.11 16.86 11.27
C ILE A 52 10.07 17.84 11.95
N ALA A 53 10.04 18.00 13.28
CA ALA A 53 10.91 18.91 14.01
C ALA A 53 12.40 18.68 13.68
N LYS A 54 12.80 17.42 13.47
CA LYS A 54 14.17 17.03 13.11
C LYS A 54 14.62 17.50 11.74
N LEU A 55 13.70 17.99 10.90
CA LEU A 55 13.99 18.50 9.55
C LEU A 55 14.32 20.00 9.56
N TYR A 56 14.19 20.66 10.71
CA TYR A 56 14.43 22.09 10.86
C TYR A 56 15.72 22.33 11.63
N SER A 57 16.52 23.30 11.14
CA SER A 57 17.70 23.76 11.88
C SER A 57 17.31 24.31 13.26
N PRO A 58 18.13 24.14 14.30
CA PRO A 58 17.93 24.79 15.60
C PRO A 58 18.13 26.30 15.55
N LEU A 59 18.77 26.82 14.50
CA LEU A 59 19.08 28.23 14.30
C LEU A 59 18.35 28.81 13.09
N GLY A 60 18.13 30.11 13.08
CA GLY A 60 17.55 30.87 11.96
C GLY A 60 16.08 31.28 12.21
N ARG A 61 15.43 31.88 11.20
CA ARG A 61 14.04 32.33 11.28
C ARG A 61 13.09 31.15 11.47
N PRO A 62 12.19 31.19 12.45
CA PRO A 62 11.19 30.15 12.67
C PRO A 62 10.26 29.95 11.47
N ALA A 63 10.07 28.69 11.08
CA ALA A 63 9.09 28.33 10.05
C ALA A 63 7.68 28.43 10.61
N LYS A 64 6.83 29.26 9.99
CA LYS A 64 5.45 29.49 10.41
C LYS A 64 4.48 28.51 9.77
N ASN A 65 3.33 28.31 10.39
CA ASN A 65 2.13 27.67 9.84
C ASN A 65 2.35 26.23 9.33
N GLN A 66 3.24 25.44 9.98
CA GLN A 66 3.54 24.09 9.51
C GLN A 66 2.37 23.09 9.66
N PRO A 67 1.61 23.07 10.76
CA PRO A 67 0.42 22.23 10.85
C PRO A 67 -0.69 22.69 9.89
N GLU A 68 -0.85 24.01 9.69
CA GLU A 68 -1.80 24.59 8.74
C GLU A 68 -1.47 24.17 7.29
N LEU A 69 -0.19 24.20 6.91
CA LEU A 69 0.27 23.74 5.59
C LEU A 69 0.03 22.25 5.38
N LEU A 70 0.29 21.41 6.39
CA LEU A 70 0.01 19.96 6.30
C LEU A 70 -1.49 19.70 6.15
N ARG A 71 -2.32 20.40 6.92
CA ARG A 71 -3.78 20.32 6.83
C ARG A 71 -4.26 20.80 5.46
N ALA A 72 -3.70 21.89 4.96
CA ALA A 72 -4.01 22.44 3.65
C ALA A 72 -3.68 21.47 2.51
N LEU A 73 -2.62 20.70 2.59
CA LEU A 73 -2.31 19.65 1.60
C LEU A 73 -3.37 18.54 1.60
N VAL A 74 -3.86 18.12 2.77
CA VAL A 74 -4.95 17.14 2.88
C VAL A 74 -6.25 17.69 2.31
N VAL A 75 -6.58 18.94 2.63
CA VAL A 75 -7.73 19.67 2.10
C VAL A 75 -7.65 19.83 0.58
N MET A 76 -6.48 20.19 0.06
CA MET A 76 -6.21 20.32 -1.38
C MET A 76 -6.61 19.05 -2.12
N LEU A 77 -6.16 17.91 -1.63
CA LEU A 77 -6.44 16.63 -2.29
C LEU A 77 -7.91 16.21 -2.10
N HIS A 78 -8.53 16.48 -0.94
CA HIS A 78 -9.97 16.28 -0.77
C HIS A 78 -10.78 17.05 -1.81
N CYS A 79 -10.36 18.28 -2.14
CA CYS A 79 -10.95 19.06 -3.22
C CYS A 79 -10.57 18.59 -4.63
N GLN A 80 -9.88 17.45 -4.76
CA GLN A 80 -9.38 16.90 -6.04
C GLN A 80 -8.47 17.86 -6.81
N ILE A 81 -7.73 18.72 -6.10
CA ILE A 81 -6.74 19.64 -6.67
C ILE A 81 -5.37 19.01 -6.47
N HIS A 82 -4.61 18.83 -7.56
CA HIS A 82 -3.30 18.17 -7.55
C HIS A 82 -2.12 19.14 -7.71
N ASP A 83 -2.42 20.43 -7.81
CA ASP A 83 -1.45 21.50 -8.03
C ASP A 83 -1.57 22.56 -6.92
N PRO A 84 -0.51 22.76 -6.10
CA PRO A 84 -0.49 23.81 -5.10
C PRO A 84 -0.77 25.21 -5.63
N THR A 85 -0.43 25.52 -6.89
CA THR A 85 -0.70 26.83 -7.48
C THR A 85 -2.19 27.09 -7.55
N LYS A 86 -2.94 26.17 -8.15
CA LYS A 86 -4.41 26.27 -8.23
C LYS A 86 -5.09 26.28 -6.87
N PHE A 87 -4.49 25.54 -5.91
CA PHE A 87 -5.04 25.49 -4.57
C PHE A 87 -4.86 26.81 -3.80
N VAL A 88 -3.71 27.46 -3.89
CA VAL A 88 -3.45 28.77 -3.28
C VAL A 88 -4.41 29.84 -3.81
N ASP A 89 -4.71 29.83 -5.11
CA ASP A 89 -5.71 30.76 -5.69
C ASP A 89 -7.10 30.50 -5.09
N LYS A 90 -7.47 29.22 -4.92
CA LYS A 90 -8.74 28.85 -4.26
C LYS A 90 -8.78 29.25 -2.78
N LEU A 91 -7.66 29.13 -2.04
CA LEU A 91 -7.55 29.59 -0.64
C LEU A 91 -7.73 31.10 -0.53
N ARG A 92 -7.17 31.87 -1.46
CA ARG A 92 -7.34 33.35 -1.49
C ARG A 92 -8.79 33.76 -1.74
N ALA A 93 -9.48 33.03 -2.60
CA ALA A 93 -10.87 33.31 -2.97
C ALA A 93 -11.90 32.86 -1.91
N SER A 94 -11.57 31.91 -1.03
CA SER A 94 -12.52 31.33 -0.06
C SER A 94 -12.11 31.54 1.39
N PRO A 95 -12.74 32.46 2.11
CA PRO A 95 -12.52 32.65 3.56
C PRO A 95 -12.77 31.37 4.37
N VAL A 96 -13.83 30.62 4.04
CA VAL A 96 -14.18 29.37 4.73
C VAL A 96 -13.09 28.32 4.50
N LEU A 97 -12.60 28.15 3.27
CA LEU A 97 -11.55 27.17 2.99
C LEU A 97 -10.23 27.52 3.67
N ARG A 98 -9.92 28.82 3.76
CA ARG A 98 -8.76 29.33 4.52
C ARG A 98 -8.88 29.01 6.00
N ALA A 99 -10.05 29.28 6.63
CA ALA A 99 -10.34 28.93 8.02
C ALA A 99 -10.23 27.41 8.26
N ILE A 100 -10.79 26.57 7.38
CA ILE A 100 -10.68 25.10 7.43
C ILE A 100 -9.20 24.66 7.50
N CYS A 101 -8.30 25.30 6.75
CA CYS A 101 -6.87 25.00 6.79
C CYS A 101 -6.18 25.51 8.07
N GLY A 102 -6.76 26.46 8.78
CA GLY A 102 -6.21 27.06 10.00
C GLY A 102 -5.42 28.34 9.77
N PHE A 103 -5.50 28.98 8.58
CA PHE A 103 -4.81 30.23 8.30
C PHE A 103 -5.61 31.44 8.79
N GLU A 104 -4.92 32.37 9.45
CA GLU A 104 -5.48 33.64 9.89
C GLU A 104 -5.95 34.50 8.70
N LYS A 105 -6.86 35.44 8.97
CA LYS A 105 -7.34 36.39 7.97
C LYS A 105 -6.17 37.20 7.42
N GLY A 106 -5.99 37.17 6.08
CA GLY A 106 -4.89 37.84 5.41
C GLY A 106 -3.57 37.06 5.31
N GLU A 107 -3.43 35.93 6.02
CA GLU A 107 -2.19 35.13 6.05
C GLU A 107 -2.22 33.89 5.13
N THR A 108 -2.64 34.05 3.89
CA THR A 108 -2.57 32.93 2.92
C THR A 108 -1.13 32.74 2.45
N PRO A 109 -0.52 31.54 2.65
CA PRO A 109 0.84 31.29 2.22
C PRO A 109 0.98 31.31 0.70
N GLY A 110 2.17 31.72 0.23
CA GLY A 110 2.49 31.64 -1.19
C GLY A 110 2.71 30.21 -1.67
N VAL A 111 2.66 30.00 -2.98
CA VAL A 111 2.87 28.70 -3.64
C VAL A 111 4.23 28.09 -3.28
N GLY A 112 5.28 28.92 -3.21
CA GLY A 112 6.64 28.48 -2.86
C GLY A 112 6.70 27.81 -1.50
N THR A 113 5.94 28.31 -0.50
CA THR A 113 5.90 27.73 0.85
C THR A 113 5.41 26.28 0.87
N PHE A 114 4.43 25.95 0.03
CA PHE A 114 3.96 24.56 -0.12
C PHE A 114 5.03 23.67 -0.74
N TYR A 115 5.71 24.14 -1.79
CA TYR A 115 6.79 23.39 -2.40
C TYR A 115 7.98 23.21 -1.46
N ASP A 116 8.36 24.24 -0.70
CA ASP A 116 9.45 24.16 0.29
C ASP A 116 9.14 23.14 1.39
N LEU A 117 7.87 23.05 1.86
CA LEU A 117 7.47 22.01 2.78
C LEU A 117 7.59 20.61 2.14
N LEU A 118 7.07 20.42 0.93
CA LEU A 118 7.13 19.14 0.23
C LEU A 118 8.57 18.69 -0.06
N GLU A 119 9.47 19.64 -0.41
CA GLU A 119 10.90 19.36 -0.55
C GLU A 119 11.51 18.92 0.79
N ARG A 120 11.16 19.57 1.87
CA ARG A 120 11.66 19.27 3.23
C ARG A 120 11.22 17.90 3.73
N LEU A 121 9.99 17.48 3.37
CA LEU A 121 9.46 16.15 3.74
C LEU A 121 10.10 15.01 2.94
N TRP A 122 10.90 15.33 1.91
CA TRP A 122 11.60 14.35 1.08
C TRP A 122 13.09 14.33 1.43
N LEU A 123 13.59 13.20 1.95
CA LEU A 123 14.91 13.14 2.60
C LEU A 123 16.12 13.14 1.65
N LEU A 124 15.93 13.01 0.36
CA LEU A 124 17.02 13.00 -0.61
C LEU A 124 16.83 14.10 -1.66
N ASP A 125 17.92 14.78 -1.98
CA ASP A 125 18.01 15.61 -3.16
C ASP A 125 17.93 14.72 -4.41
N ASN A 126 16.72 14.47 -4.86
CA ASN A 126 16.54 13.83 -6.15
C ASN A 126 16.67 14.89 -7.25
N PRO A 127 17.66 14.78 -8.14
CA PRO A 127 17.71 15.65 -9.28
C PRO A 127 16.40 15.51 -10.05
N GLN A 128 15.68 16.62 -10.22
CA GLN A 128 14.42 16.64 -10.97
C GLN A 128 14.62 16.21 -12.43
N LYS A 129 15.86 16.15 -12.90
CA LYS A 129 16.22 15.76 -14.25
C LYS A 129 17.48 14.92 -14.23
N ALA A 130 17.52 13.86 -15.04
CA ALA A 130 18.72 13.06 -15.21
C ALA A 130 19.06 12.89 -16.69
N ILE A 131 20.36 12.93 -16.98
CA ILE A 131 20.90 12.68 -18.32
C ILE A 131 21.24 11.21 -18.44
N ARG A 132 20.50 10.46 -19.26
CA ARG A 132 20.71 9.02 -19.48
C ARG A 132 20.27 8.58 -20.87
N LYS A 133 20.68 7.39 -21.28
CA LYS A 133 20.14 6.75 -22.49
C LYS A 133 18.65 6.43 -22.30
N PRO A 134 17.82 6.54 -23.35
CA PRO A 134 16.44 6.09 -23.30
C PRO A 134 16.34 4.62 -22.85
N LYS A 135 15.41 4.33 -21.93
CA LYS A 135 15.10 2.95 -21.56
C LYS A 135 14.21 2.35 -22.64
N SER A 136 14.54 1.16 -23.11
CA SER A 136 13.71 0.40 -24.06
C SER A 136 12.58 -0.32 -23.30
N LYS A 137 11.45 -0.57 -23.99
CA LYS A 137 10.46 -1.56 -23.57
C LYS A 137 11.16 -2.90 -23.33
N GLY A 138 10.61 -3.72 -22.45
CA GLY A 138 11.11 -5.08 -22.22
C GLY A 138 11.23 -5.85 -23.54
N ARG A 139 12.32 -6.60 -23.70
CA ARG A 139 12.47 -7.46 -24.88
C ARG A 139 11.43 -8.57 -24.86
N LYS A 140 10.92 -8.96 -26.03
CA LYS A 140 10.19 -10.24 -26.16
C LYS A 140 11.06 -11.34 -25.56
N ARG A 141 10.44 -12.28 -24.83
CA ARG A 141 11.18 -13.38 -24.20
C ARG A 141 12.02 -14.10 -25.25
N PRO A 142 13.31 -14.39 -24.97
CA PRO A 142 14.11 -15.21 -25.88
C PRO A 142 13.42 -16.56 -26.07
N LYS A 143 13.52 -17.12 -27.27
CA LYS A 143 13.06 -18.49 -27.55
C LYS A 143 13.76 -19.47 -26.59
N SER A 144 13.10 -20.57 -26.29
CA SER A 144 13.69 -21.66 -25.49
C SER A 144 15.10 -22.03 -26.01
N GLY A 145 16.04 -22.24 -25.13
CA GLY A 145 17.45 -22.50 -25.48
C GLY A 145 18.34 -21.26 -25.63
N LYS A 146 17.78 -20.04 -25.77
CA LYS A 146 18.58 -18.78 -25.87
C LYS A 146 18.52 -17.90 -24.62
N LYS A 147 18.07 -18.45 -23.51
CA LYS A 147 18.02 -17.72 -22.23
C LYS A 147 19.42 -17.72 -21.59
N LEU A 148 19.88 -16.53 -21.19
CA LEU A 148 21.02 -16.45 -20.28
C LEU A 148 20.67 -17.20 -18.99
N PRO A 149 21.65 -17.93 -18.39
CA PRO A 149 21.44 -18.60 -17.11
C PRO A 149 20.87 -17.61 -16.09
N ALA A 150 19.87 -18.04 -15.32
CA ALA A 150 19.35 -17.22 -14.24
C ALA A 150 20.45 -16.96 -13.21
N LYS A 151 20.56 -15.72 -12.74
CA LYS A 151 21.49 -15.39 -11.63
C LYS A 151 21.01 -16.07 -10.36
N HIS A 152 21.81 -16.96 -9.82
CA HIS A 152 21.52 -17.62 -8.54
C HIS A 152 22.47 -17.12 -7.44
N PRO A 153 21.96 -16.91 -6.21
CA PRO A 153 20.55 -16.90 -5.86
C PRO A 153 19.79 -15.72 -6.47
N GLY A 154 18.48 -15.89 -6.71
CA GLY A 154 17.61 -14.87 -7.27
C GLY A 154 17.50 -13.63 -6.37
N ILE A 155 17.01 -12.50 -6.92
CA ILE A 155 16.91 -11.24 -6.18
C ILE A 155 16.02 -11.35 -4.94
N VAL A 156 14.87 -12.04 -5.04
CA VAL A 156 13.93 -12.22 -3.92
C VAL A 156 14.64 -12.95 -2.78
N LYS A 157 15.30 -14.09 -3.07
CA LYS A 157 16.06 -14.85 -2.06
C LYS A 157 17.09 -13.97 -1.35
N ARG A 158 17.91 -13.22 -2.11
CA ARG A 158 18.94 -12.35 -1.51
C ARG A 158 18.34 -11.28 -0.60
N LEU A 159 17.19 -10.71 -0.96
CA LEU A 159 16.50 -9.71 -0.13
C LEU A 159 15.89 -10.35 1.11
N VAL A 160 15.28 -11.53 0.98
CA VAL A 160 14.75 -12.29 2.12
C VAL A 160 15.86 -12.68 3.08
N ASP A 161 16.97 -13.21 2.59
CA ASP A 161 18.11 -13.59 3.42
C ASP A 161 18.69 -12.37 4.19
N ARG A 162 18.68 -11.18 3.58
CA ARG A 162 19.07 -9.93 4.25
C ARG A 162 18.06 -9.51 5.31
N ALA A 163 16.76 -9.57 4.99
CA ALA A 163 15.69 -9.22 5.92
C ALA A 163 15.70 -10.13 7.16
N LEU A 164 15.87 -11.45 6.97
CA LEU A 164 15.94 -12.43 8.06
C LEU A 164 17.21 -12.28 8.93
N LYS A 165 18.28 -11.68 8.40
CA LYS A 165 19.49 -11.32 9.17
C LYS A 165 19.34 -10.00 9.95
N GLY A 166 18.17 -9.38 9.93
CA GLY A 166 17.93 -8.10 10.61
C GLY A 166 18.72 -6.93 10.02
N GLN A 167 19.14 -7.03 8.75
CA GLN A 167 19.87 -5.93 8.13
C GLN A 167 18.97 -4.70 8.02
N VAL A 168 19.42 -3.59 8.61
CA VAL A 168 18.70 -2.32 8.64
C VAL A 168 18.43 -1.84 7.22
N ILE A 169 17.20 -1.49 6.96
CA ILE A 169 16.82 -0.82 5.72
C ILE A 169 17.25 0.63 5.84
N GLU A 170 18.06 1.11 4.88
CA GLU A 170 18.48 2.50 4.83
C GLU A 170 17.27 3.44 4.80
N LYS A 171 17.44 4.62 5.40
CA LYS A 171 16.41 5.68 5.33
C LYS A 171 16.09 5.98 3.86
N ARG A 172 14.82 5.84 3.53
CA ARG A 172 14.36 6.13 2.17
C ARG A 172 13.85 7.56 2.07
N PRO A 173 13.81 8.14 0.86
CA PRO A 173 13.33 9.51 0.67
C PRO A 173 11.93 9.74 1.25
N GLU A 174 11.05 8.75 1.13
CA GLU A 174 9.65 8.77 1.57
C GLU A 174 9.44 8.48 3.07
N SER A 175 10.48 8.20 3.85
CA SER A 175 10.35 7.74 5.24
C SER A 175 9.60 8.72 6.15
N ILE A 176 9.70 10.03 5.90
CA ILE A 176 8.97 11.05 6.68
C ILE A 176 7.48 10.99 6.37
N LEU A 177 7.10 10.89 5.10
CA LEU A 177 5.70 10.78 4.68
C LEU A 177 5.04 9.50 5.22
N GLN A 178 5.79 8.37 5.25
CA GLN A 178 5.32 7.14 5.88
C GLN A 178 5.06 7.32 7.38
N LYS A 179 5.94 8.04 8.09
CA LYS A 179 5.74 8.34 9.52
C LYS A 179 4.56 9.28 9.75
N ILE A 180 4.36 10.27 8.88
CA ILE A 180 3.18 11.14 8.95
C ILE A 180 1.91 10.29 8.76
N LEU A 181 1.84 9.45 7.72
CA LEU A 181 0.71 8.52 7.52
C LEU A 181 0.46 7.66 8.76
N LYS A 182 1.51 7.07 9.33
CA LYS A 182 1.42 6.29 10.57
C LYS A 182 0.77 7.07 11.69
N GLU A 183 1.37 8.23 12.03
CA GLU A 183 1.04 8.96 13.26
C GLU A 183 -0.34 9.63 13.20
N CYS A 184 -0.71 10.22 12.05
CA CYS A 184 -1.95 11.00 11.95
C CYS A 184 -3.13 10.25 11.31
N ALA A 185 -2.93 9.05 10.77
CA ALA A 185 -3.99 8.30 10.09
C ALA A 185 -4.09 6.85 10.57
N VAL A 186 -3.01 6.05 10.46
CA VAL A 186 -3.07 4.61 10.75
C VAL A 186 -3.26 4.34 12.25
N LEU A 187 -2.46 4.96 13.12
CA LEU A 187 -2.60 4.76 14.57
C LEU A 187 -3.95 5.25 15.13
N PRO A 188 -4.47 6.44 14.75
CA PRO A 188 -5.83 6.84 15.11
C PRO A 188 -6.89 5.84 14.64
N SER A 189 -6.82 5.37 13.39
CA SER A 189 -7.75 4.35 12.87
C SER A 189 -7.65 3.02 13.62
N SER A 190 -6.45 2.62 14.04
CA SER A 190 -6.25 1.43 14.89
C SER A 190 -6.93 1.58 16.24
N LYS A 191 -6.77 2.75 16.89
CA LYS A 191 -7.42 3.05 18.19
C LYS A 191 -8.94 3.02 18.09
N LEU A 192 -9.50 3.39 16.94
CA LEU A 192 -10.94 3.34 16.67
C LEU A 192 -11.42 1.95 16.21
N GLY A 193 -10.55 0.93 16.17
CA GLY A 193 -10.90 -0.42 15.75
C GLY A 193 -11.13 -0.59 14.23
N LEU A 194 -10.84 0.44 13.42
CA LEU A 194 -11.12 0.46 11.98
C LEU A 194 -10.21 -0.48 11.15
N LEU A 195 -9.09 -0.90 11.71
CA LEU A 195 -8.13 -1.80 11.05
C LEU A 195 -8.39 -3.29 11.35
N GLY A 196 -9.23 -3.60 12.33
CA GLY A 196 -9.31 -4.90 12.96
C GLY A 196 -8.41 -4.99 14.21
N ASN A 197 -8.14 -6.23 14.67
CA ASN A 197 -7.34 -6.45 15.88
C ASN A 197 -5.83 -6.27 15.60
N PRO A 198 -5.14 -5.27 16.18
CA PRO A 198 -3.73 -5.01 15.93
C PRO A 198 -2.79 -6.16 16.36
N ASN A 199 -3.24 -7.03 17.26
CA ASN A 199 -2.51 -8.23 17.67
C ASN A 199 -2.71 -9.43 16.73
N LYS A 200 -3.55 -9.31 15.69
CA LYS A 200 -3.89 -10.41 14.78
C LYS A 200 -4.35 -9.89 13.41
N LEU A 201 -3.68 -8.91 12.85
CA LEU A 201 -4.07 -8.32 11.58
C LEU A 201 -3.83 -9.28 10.41
N ALA A 202 -4.80 -9.33 9.49
CA ALA A 202 -4.58 -9.84 8.14
C ALA A 202 -4.29 -8.66 7.21
N ILE A 203 -3.32 -8.84 6.30
CA ILE A 203 -2.97 -7.83 5.29
C ILE A 203 -3.19 -8.36 3.88
N ALA A 204 -3.48 -7.45 2.95
CA ALA A 204 -3.44 -7.69 1.53
C ALA A 204 -2.39 -6.79 0.89
N GLY A 205 -1.63 -7.32 -0.07
CA GLY A 205 -0.57 -6.58 -0.77
C GLY A 205 -0.69 -6.74 -2.28
N ASP A 206 -0.58 -5.62 -3.02
CA ASP A 206 -0.63 -5.62 -4.48
C ASP A 206 -0.01 -4.34 -5.05
N GLY A 207 0.23 -4.31 -6.37
CA GLY A 207 0.76 -3.16 -7.09
C GLY A 207 -0.18 -2.68 -8.20
N ALA A 208 -0.37 -1.35 -8.30
CA ALA A 208 -1.14 -0.72 -9.37
C ALA A 208 -0.26 0.16 -10.25
N PRO A 209 -0.45 0.18 -11.59
CA PRO A 209 0.30 1.03 -12.49
C PRO A 209 -0.05 2.51 -12.29
N LEU A 210 0.96 3.39 -12.36
CA LEU A 210 0.84 4.85 -12.37
C LEU A 210 1.59 5.41 -13.56
N LEU A 211 0.86 6.01 -14.50
CA LEU A 211 1.43 6.61 -15.69
C LEU A 211 2.05 7.96 -15.35
N THR A 212 3.32 8.16 -15.69
CA THR A 212 3.95 9.48 -15.50
C THR A 212 3.54 10.45 -16.62
N GLY A 213 3.36 11.73 -16.27
CA GLY A 213 3.19 12.81 -17.26
C GLY A 213 4.50 13.17 -18.01
N ALA A 214 5.59 12.40 -17.80
CA ALA A 214 6.85 12.59 -18.48
C ALA A 214 6.97 11.71 -19.72
N THR A 215 7.59 12.25 -20.78
CA THR A 215 7.85 11.48 -21.99
C THR A 215 8.86 10.34 -21.76
N PRO A 216 8.61 9.12 -22.27
CA PRO A 216 9.56 8.01 -22.20
C PRO A 216 10.82 8.21 -23.06
N TYR A 217 10.78 9.18 -23.95
CA TYR A 217 11.89 9.45 -24.89
C TYR A 217 12.90 10.44 -24.38
N GLY A 218 12.54 11.30 -23.42
CA GLY A 218 13.38 12.37 -22.91
C GLY A 218 13.66 13.49 -23.92
N LYS A 219 14.12 14.64 -23.45
CA LYS A 219 14.52 15.77 -24.30
C LYS A 219 15.92 15.53 -24.91
N ARG A 220 16.05 15.70 -26.22
CA ARG A 220 17.34 15.61 -26.92
C ARG A 220 18.24 16.78 -26.52
N ILE A 221 19.53 16.48 -26.35
CA ILE A 221 20.59 17.43 -26.04
C ILE A 221 21.77 17.28 -27.00
N CYS A 222 21.64 16.44 -28.00
CA CYS A 222 22.66 16.21 -29.05
C CYS A 222 22.31 16.96 -30.34
N ASP A 223 23.31 17.19 -31.16
CA ASP A 223 23.23 17.82 -32.48
C ASP A 223 22.94 16.84 -33.63
N CYS A 224 22.61 15.58 -33.31
CA CYS A 224 22.32 14.57 -34.34
C CYS A 224 21.22 14.98 -35.33
N PRO A 225 20.12 15.66 -34.92
CA PRO A 225 19.10 16.09 -35.88
C PRO A 225 19.62 17.06 -36.95
N SER A 226 20.53 17.99 -36.61
CA SER A 226 21.15 18.92 -37.58
C SER A 226 22.07 18.21 -38.55
N LYS A 227 22.54 16.99 -38.21
CA LYS A 227 23.32 16.07 -39.05
C LYS A 227 22.44 15.04 -39.80
N GLY A 228 21.12 15.22 -39.84
CA GLY A 228 20.21 14.29 -40.49
C GLY A 228 19.96 12.96 -39.76
N ILE A 229 20.52 12.80 -38.54
CA ILE A 229 20.39 11.54 -37.77
C ILE A 229 19.24 11.63 -36.77
N TYR A 230 18.04 11.23 -37.18
CA TYR A 230 16.81 11.32 -36.36
C TYR A 230 16.65 10.19 -35.34
N ARG A 231 17.27 9.02 -35.52
CA ARG A 231 17.17 7.84 -34.63
C ARG A 231 18.46 7.58 -33.85
N CYS A 232 19.00 8.60 -33.22
CA CYS A 232 20.23 8.47 -32.44
C CYS A 232 19.98 7.77 -31.08
N LYS A 233 21.04 7.09 -30.57
CA LYS A 233 21.07 6.47 -29.23
C LYS A 233 21.77 7.35 -28.19
N CYS A 234 21.90 8.64 -28.45
CA CYS A 234 22.55 9.60 -27.54
C CYS A 234 21.79 9.71 -26.21
N LYS A 235 22.51 10.17 -25.17
CA LYS A 235 21.90 10.51 -23.89
C LYS A 235 20.87 11.63 -24.07
N ARG A 236 19.84 11.64 -23.23
CA ARG A 236 18.77 12.63 -23.24
C ARG A 236 18.45 13.07 -21.81
N VAL A 237 17.81 14.22 -21.66
CA VAL A 237 17.32 14.70 -20.35
C VAL A 237 15.95 14.13 -20.09
N PHE A 238 15.78 13.45 -18.96
CA PHE A 238 14.50 12.91 -18.48
C PHE A 238 14.02 13.72 -17.29
N THR A 239 12.76 14.14 -17.32
CA THR A 239 12.10 14.87 -16.23
C THR A 239 11.59 13.96 -15.12
N ASP A 240 11.40 12.68 -15.41
CA ASP A 240 11.10 11.64 -14.43
C ASP A 240 12.15 10.53 -14.56
N PRO A 241 13.30 10.66 -13.88
CA PRO A 241 14.42 9.73 -14.03
C PRO A 241 14.13 8.34 -13.44
N ASP A 242 13.19 8.24 -12.49
CA ASP A 242 12.84 7.00 -11.83
C ASP A 242 11.76 6.19 -12.58
N ALA A 243 11.04 6.81 -13.52
CA ALA A 243 10.05 6.13 -14.34
C ALA A 243 10.69 5.09 -15.27
N ASN A 244 9.96 4.01 -15.53
CA ASN A 244 10.36 2.97 -16.46
C ASN A 244 9.15 2.32 -17.14
N TRP A 245 9.40 1.57 -18.21
CA TRP A 245 8.41 0.75 -18.85
C TRP A 245 7.99 -0.40 -17.92
N GLY A 246 6.69 -0.55 -17.70
CA GLY A 246 6.03 -1.65 -17.02
C GLY A 246 5.03 -2.33 -17.95
N TRP A 247 4.58 -3.51 -17.57
CA TRP A 247 3.52 -4.22 -18.25
C TRP A 247 2.29 -4.25 -17.35
N ASP A 248 1.18 -3.72 -17.86
CA ASP A 248 -0.13 -3.84 -17.23
C ASP A 248 -0.81 -5.09 -17.78
N SER A 249 -0.92 -6.12 -16.94
CA SER A 249 -1.50 -7.40 -17.33
C SER A 249 -3.03 -7.36 -17.43
N TYR A 250 -3.67 -6.41 -16.77
CA TYR A 250 -5.12 -6.26 -16.82
C TYR A 250 -5.58 -5.68 -18.16
N HIS A 251 -4.87 -4.63 -18.65
CA HIS A 251 -5.17 -4.00 -19.94
C HIS A 251 -4.35 -4.55 -21.10
N ASP A 252 -3.49 -5.55 -20.86
CA ASP A 252 -2.59 -6.17 -21.86
C ASP A 252 -1.72 -5.15 -22.62
N GLN A 253 -1.19 -4.13 -21.90
CA GLN A 253 -0.47 -3.01 -22.53
C GLN A 253 0.78 -2.59 -21.77
N TRP A 254 1.71 -1.97 -22.50
CA TRP A 254 2.87 -1.32 -21.92
C TRP A 254 2.52 0.07 -21.40
N PHE A 255 2.93 0.41 -20.18
CA PHE A 255 2.87 1.76 -19.65
C PHE A 255 4.28 2.27 -19.32
N TYR A 256 4.45 3.58 -19.31
CA TYR A 256 5.68 4.24 -18.84
C TYR A 256 5.37 5.03 -17.57
N GLY A 257 6.02 4.65 -16.48
CA GLY A 257 5.71 5.26 -15.19
C GLY A 257 6.25 4.48 -14.01
N HIS A 258 5.42 4.41 -12.98
CA HIS A 258 5.69 3.79 -11.69
C HIS A 258 4.67 2.71 -11.39
N THR A 259 4.97 1.88 -10.39
CA THR A 259 3.98 1.01 -9.73
C THR A 259 3.81 1.52 -8.31
N LEU A 260 2.57 1.84 -7.92
CA LEU A 260 2.19 2.10 -6.55
C LEU A 260 1.86 0.77 -5.90
N TYR A 261 2.66 0.36 -4.94
CA TYR A 261 2.43 -0.84 -4.13
C TYR A 261 1.79 -0.44 -2.82
N SER A 262 0.72 -1.14 -2.41
CA SER A 262 0.05 -0.94 -1.13
C SER A 262 0.06 -2.22 -0.30
N ILE A 263 0.26 -2.07 1.02
CA ILE A 263 -0.11 -3.08 2.00
C ILE A 263 -1.28 -2.50 2.80
N THR A 264 -2.43 -3.15 2.71
CA THR A 264 -3.72 -2.70 3.23
C THR A 264 -4.21 -3.69 4.30
N SER A 265 -4.91 -3.21 5.32
CA SER A 265 -5.56 -4.10 6.27
C SER A 265 -6.72 -4.85 5.60
N ALA A 266 -6.58 -6.17 5.48
CA ALA A 266 -7.63 -7.04 4.95
C ALA A 266 -8.79 -7.26 5.93
N ASP A 267 -8.63 -6.88 7.18
CA ASP A 267 -9.68 -6.94 8.22
C ASP A 267 -10.50 -5.64 8.27
N SER A 268 -10.04 -4.57 7.61
CA SER A 268 -10.75 -3.30 7.55
C SER A 268 -11.94 -3.35 6.60
N LYS A 269 -13.11 -2.93 7.07
CA LYS A 269 -14.30 -2.72 6.22
C LYS A 269 -14.18 -1.48 5.32
N ASN A 270 -13.20 -0.61 5.59
CA ASN A 270 -12.97 0.66 4.90
C ASN A 270 -11.76 0.62 3.96
N ASP A 271 -11.17 -0.56 3.72
CA ASP A 271 -10.05 -0.78 2.80
C ASP A 271 -8.84 0.12 3.09
N LEU A 272 -8.41 0.21 4.37
CA LEU A 272 -7.45 1.19 4.85
C LEU A 272 -6.00 0.77 4.62
N PRO A 273 -5.19 1.57 3.87
CA PRO A 273 -3.79 1.27 3.61
C PRO A 273 -2.91 1.51 4.84
N LEU A 274 -2.06 0.54 5.17
CA LEU A 274 -1.09 0.64 6.26
C LEU A 274 0.25 1.21 5.77
N TYR A 275 0.60 0.90 4.52
CA TYR A 275 1.89 1.22 3.95
C TYR A 275 1.80 1.37 2.43
N LEU A 276 2.47 2.38 1.90
CA LEU A 276 2.57 2.65 0.47
C LEU A 276 4.03 2.60 0.02
N ARG A 277 4.28 2.13 -1.19
CA ARG A 277 5.59 2.21 -1.83
C ARG A 277 5.44 2.54 -3.30
N LEU A 278 6.26 3.47 -3.77
CA LEU A 278 6.34 3.77 -5.18
C LEU A 278 7.66 3.25 -5.76
N VAL A 279 7.56 2.40 -6.77
CA VAL A 279 8.70 1.82 -7.48
C VAL A 279 8.60 2.10 -8.98
N GLN A 280 9.69 1.93 -9.72
CA GLN A 280 9.66 2.04 -11.19
C GLN A 280 8.73 0.96 -11.79
N GLY A 281 8.00 1.27 -12.86
CA GLY A 281 7.00 0.38 -13.47
C GLY A 281 7.51 -1.02 -13.88
N SER A 282 8.82 -1.19 -14.07
CA SER A 282 9.43 -2.50 -14.38
C SER A 282 9.72 -3.36 -13.14
N ARG A 283 9.41 -2.90 -11.94
CA ARG A 283 9.72 -3.65 -10.71
C ARG A 283 8.65 -4.72 -10.48
N ASN A 284 9.08 -5.94 -10.21
CA ASN A 284 8.18 -7.04 -9.90
C ASN A 284 7.64 -6.93 -8.46
N ASP A 285 6.38 -7.30 -8.26
CA ASP A 285 5.66 -7.17 -6.99
C ASP A 285 6.26 -8.05 -5.90
N SER A 286 6.73 -9.26 -6.20
CA SER A 286 7.44 -10.11 -5.23
C SER A 286 8.68 -9.46 -4.65
N VAL A 287 9.44 -8.70 -5.45
CA VAL A 287 10.60 -7.92 -4.96
C VAL A 287 10.15 -6.73 -4.11
N THR A 288 9.10 -6.06 -4.55
CA THR A 288 8.52 -4.89 -3.86
C THR A 288 7.93 -5.28 -2.52
N PHE A 289 7.22 -6.42 -2.46
CA PHE A 289 6.66 -6.95 -1.23
C PHE A 289 7.72 -7.19 -0.15
N VAL A 290 8.80 -7.91 -0.45
CA VAL A 290 9.83 -8.23 0.55
C VAL A 290 10.37 -6.99 1.24
N VAL A 291 10.65 -5.94 0.46
CA VAL A 291 11.18 -4.69 1.01
C VAL A 291 10.11 -3.92 1.78
N SER A 292 8.88 -3.89 1.26
CA SER A 292 7.75 -3.22 1.91
C SER A 292 7.36 -3.90 3.22
N TRP A 293 7.39 -5.24 3.25
CA TRP A 293 7.15 -6.04 4.43
C TRP A 293 8.15 -5.75 5.56
N ALA A 294 9.43 -5.77 5.24
CA ALA A 294 10.47 -5.46 6.22
C ALA A 294 10.35 -4.03 6.79
N GLU A 295 9.99 -3.04 5.96
CA GLU A 295 9.74 -1.68 6.45
C GLU A 295 8.43 -1.56 7.24
N LEU A 296 7.38 -2.29 6.85
CA LEU A 296 6.11 -2.34 7.58
C LEU A 296 6.34 -2.83 9.02
N LEU A 297 7.07 -3.94 9.20
CA LEU A 297 7.41 -4.46 10.52
C LEU A 297 8.20 -3.45 11.37
N HIS A 298 9.15 -2.77 10.77
CA HIS A 298 9.91 -1.72 11.46
C HIS A 298 9.05 -0.50 11.81
N LEU A 299 8.10 -0.13 10.94
CA LEU A 299 7.22 1.02 11.15
C LEU A 299 6.17 0.76 12.24
N TYR A 300 5.67 -0.48 12.33
CA TYR A 300 4.62 -0.89 13.27
C TYR A 300 5.07 -2.06 14.17
N PRO A 301 6.03 -1.85 15.08
CA PRO A 301 6.57 -2.92 15.93
C PRO A 301 5.53 -3.52 16.87
N ASP A 302 4.48 -2.76 17.20
CA ASP A 302 3.41 -3.18 18.11
C ASP A 302 2.28 -3.94 17.38
N PHE A 303 2.30 -4.01 16.05
CA PHE A 303 1.31 -4.77 15.29
C PHE A 303 1.80 -6.18 15.02
N LYS A 304 0.90 -7.17 15.19
CA LYS A 304 1.15 -8.56 14.80
C LYS A 304 0.36 -8.91 13.56
N PHE A 305 1.06 -9.29 12.51
CA PHE A 305 0.47 -9.64 11.22
C PHE A 305 0.30 -11.16 11.13
N SER A 306 -0.92 -11.64 11.27
CA SER A 306 -1.22 -13.08 11.32
C SER A 306 -1.40 -13.73 9.96
N LYS A 307 -1.81 -12.96 8.95
CA LYS A 307 -2.08 -13.47 7.59
C LYS A 307 -1.64 -12.47 6.53
N ALA A 308 -1.07 -12.98 5.43
CA ALA A 308 -0.72 -12.20 4.25
C ALA A 308 -1.44 -12.76 3.02
N LEU A 309 -2.32 -11.95 2.42
CA LEU A 309 -3.15 -12.28 1.27
C LEU A 309 -2.54 -11.65 0.02
N LEU A 310 -1.96 -12.46 -0.85
CA LEU A 310 -1.18 -12.01 -2.00
C LEU A 310 -1.60 -12.78 -3.27
N ASP A 311 -1.41 -12.17 -4.43
CA ASP A 311 -1.67 -12.81 -5.71
C ASP A 311 -0.56 -13.78 -6.16
N ALA A 312 -0.77 -14.44 -7.28
CA ALA A 312 0.18 -15.39 -7.86
C ALA A 312 1.52 -14.75 -8.32
N ALA A 313 1.63 -13.42 -8.43
CA ALA A 313 2.91 -12.75 -8.70
C ALA A 313 3.87 -12.86 -7.51
N HIS A 314 3.35 -13.11 -6.31
CA HIS A 314 4.10 -13.30 -5.09
C HIS A 314 4.42 -14.77 -4.78
N ASP A 315 4.00 -15.72 -5.62
CA ASP A 315 4.28 -17.15 -5.44
C ASP A 315 5.75 -17.49 -5.68
N VAL A 316 6.58 -17.11 -4.71
CA VAL A 316 8.03 -17.35 -4.66
C VAL A 316 8.37 -17.97 -3.32
N TYR A 317 9.02 -19.14 -3.30
CA TYR A 317 9.31 -19.91 -2.09
C TYR A 317 9.94 -19.09 -0.96
N ASP A 318 10.83 -18.18 -1.27
CA ASP A 318 11.48 -17.33 -0.27
C ASP A 318 10.52 -16.36 0.42
N ILE A 319 9.38 -15.98 -0.21
CA ILE A 319 8.33 -15.19 0.44
C ILE A 319 7.63 -16.02 1.52
N TYR A 320 7.36 -17.30 1.26
CA TYR A 320 6.82 -18.19 2.30
C TYR A 320 7.79 -18.36 3.47
N ARG A 321 9.10 -18.47 3.21
CA ARG A 321 10.14 -18.47 4.26
C ARG A 321 10.10 -17.19 5.10
N LEU A 322 9.99 -16.04 4.45
CA LEU A 322 9.92 -14.74 5.12
C LEU A 322 8.70 -14.64 6.02
N LEU A 323 7.52 -14.98 5.49
CA LEU A 323 6.26 -14.94 6.23
C LEU A 323 6.27 -15.94 7.39
N HIS A 324 6.74 -17.16 7.16
CA HIS A 324 6.87 -18.18 8.22
C HIS A 324 7.79 -17.74 9.36
N ALA A 325 8.92 -17.13 9.06
CA ALA A 325 9.84 -16.60 10.05
C ALA A 325 9.26 -15.44 10.88
N ASN A 326 8.22 -14.78 10.39
CA ASN A 326 7.48 -13.72 11.08
C ASN A 326 6.11 -14.20 11.63
N GLU A 327 5.92 -15.52 11.76
CA GLU A 327 4.69 -16.11 12.28
C GLU A 327 3.41 -15.70 11.52
N THR A 328 3.56 -15.39 10.24
CA THR A 328 2.47 -14.93 9.36
C THR A 328 2.07 -16.04 8.41
N GLU A 329 0.80 -16.42 8.41
CA GLU A 329 0.27 -17.45 7.52
C GLU A 329 0.11 -16.90 6.10
N PRO A 330 0.70 -17.55 5.06
CA PRO A 330 0.58 -17.12 3.68
C PRO A 330 -0.73 -17.61 3.04
N PHE A 331 -1.49 -16.66 2.50
CA PHE A 331 -2.62 -16.90 1.60
C PHE A 331 -2.23 -16.38 0.22
N ILE A 332 -1.47 -17.17 -0.52
CA ILE A 332 -0.90 -16.81 -1.82
C ILE A 332 -1.45 -17.77 -2.87
N ASP A 333 -1.98 -17.22 -3.97
CA ASP A 333 -2.41 -18.03 -5.09
C ASP A 333 -1.22 -18.64 -5.84
N LEU A 334 -1.38 -19.86 -6.35
CA LEU A 334 -0.27 -20.57 -6.97
C LEU A 334 -0.03 -20.11 -8.41
N ASN A 335 1.23 -19.91 -8.74
CA ASN A 335 1.65 -19.65 -10.12
C ASN A 335 1.94 -20.98 -10.84
N ASN A 336 1.18 -21.29 -11.86
CA ASN A 336 1.32 -22.52 -12.67
C ASN A 336 2.71 -22.70 -13.30
N ARG A 337 3.56 -21.65 -13.30
CA ARG A 337 4.93 -21.69 -13.82
C ARG A 337 5.96 -22.12 -12.77
N ALA A 338 5.63 -22.07 -11.49
CA ALA A 338 6.49 -22.44 -10.39
C ALA A 338 6.33 -23.95 -10.11
N LYS A 339 7.02 -24.78 -10.89
CA LYS A 339 7.11 -26.23 -10.63
C LYS A 339 8.16 -26.45 -9.54
N GLY A 340 7.72 -26.84 -8.35
CA GLY A 340 8.62 -27.28 -7.26
C GLY A 340 9.14 -28.71 -7.51
N ASN A 341 10.23 -29.08 -6.87
CA ASN A 341 10.65 -30.46 -6.73
C ASN A 341 9.75 -31.13 -5.69
N ASN A 342 8.80 -31.95 -6.13
CA ASN A 342 7.78 -32.57 -5.28
C ASN A 342 8.31 -33.87 -4.62
N THR A 343 9.52 -33.89 -4.11
CA THR A 343 10.04 -35.00 -3.29
C THR A 343 9.77 -34.72 -1.82
N PHE A 344 8.76 -35.40 -1.29
CA PHE A 344 8.39 -35.29 0.14
C PHE A 344 8.82 -36.54 0.90
N PRO A 345 9.07 -36.41 2.23
CA PRO A 345 9.34 -37.58 3.06
C PRO A 345 8.12 -38.53 3.09
N GLY A 346 8.34 -39.79 2.71
CA GLY A 346 7.32 -40.82 2.73
C GLY A 346 6.61 -41.05 1.39
N PRO A 347 5.87 -42.16 1.22
CA PRO A 347 5.17 -42.54 0.00
C PRO A 347 3.84 -41.80 -0.13
N ILE A 348 3.91 -40.48 -0.31
CA ILE A 348 2.72 -39.59 -0.41
C ILE A 348 2.75 -38.91 -1.75
N ASN A 349 1.77 -39.18 -2.59
CA ASN A 349 1.47 -38.38 -3.77
C ASN A 349 0.57 -37.21 -3.35
N VAL A 350 0.83 -36.03 -3.87
CA VAL A 350 0.02 -34.84 -3.63
C VAL A 350 -0.37 -34.20 -4.95
N ASP A 351 -1.52 -33.53 -4.97
CA ASP A 351 -1.94 -32.71 -6.10
C ASP A 351 -1.15 -31.39 -6.17
N GLU A 352 -1.46 -30.56 -7.16
CA GLU A 352 -0.83 -29.25 -7.35
C GLU A 352 -1.05 -28.27 -6.18
N ASN A 353 -2.08 -28.49 -5.36
CA ASN A 353 -2.43 -27.70 -4.18
C ASN A 353 -1.86 -28.28 -2.87
N GLY A 354 -1.09 -29.36 -2.95
CA GLY A 354 -0.51 -30.02 -1.78
C GLY A 354 -1.49 -30.94 -1.02
N VAL A 355 -2.60 -31.32 -1.64
CA VAL A 355 -3.55 -32.27 -1.05
C VAL A 355 -3.09 -33.69 -1.32
N PRO A 356 -2.92 -34.55 -0.29
CA PRO A 356 -2.56 -35.94 -0.50
C PRO A 356 -3.61 -36.69 -1.33
N ILE A 357 -3.14 -37.53 -2.22
CA ILE A 357 -3.96 -38.40 -3.08
C ILE A 357 -3.95 -39.81 -2.49
N CYS A 358 -5.11 -40.40 -2.29
CA CYS A 358 -5.22 -41.77 -1.79
C CYS A 358 -4.89 -42.81 -2.87
N LEU A 359 -4.81 -44.11 -2.53
CA LEU A 359 -4.51 -45.18 -3.48
C LEU A 359 -5.54 -45.35 -4.62
N GLU A 360 -6.77 -44.88 -4.37
CA GLU A 360 -7.84 -44.88 -5.38
C GLU A 360 -7.74 -43.66 -6.33
N GLY A 361 -6.73 -42.78 -6.15
CA GLY A 361 -6.57 -41.55 -6.95
C GLY A 361 -7.43 -40.37 -6.52
N LEU A 362 -8.14 -40.45 -5.40
CA LEU A 362 -9.01 -39.40 -4.90
C LEU A 362 -8.27 -38.46 -3.92
N PRO A 363 -8.56 -37.13 -3.92
CA PRO A 363 -8.00 -36.21 -2.96
C PRO A 363 -8.52 -36.50 -1.55
N MET A 364 -7.59 -36.52 -0.59
CA MET A 364 -7.95 -36.75 0.83
C MET A 364 -8.62 -35.53 1.44
N LEU A 365 -9.44 -35.73 2.45
CA LEU A 365 -10.20 -34.68 3.13
C LEU A 365 -9.37 -34.03 4.23
N ASN A 366 -9.29 -32.70 4.21
CA ASN A 366 -8.65 -31.95 5.29
C ASN A 366 -9.42 -32.16 6.60
N TRP A 367 -8.70 -32.52 7.68
CA TRP A 367 -9.27 -32.76 9.02
C TRP A 367 -8.73 -31.79 10.07
N GLY A 368 -8.07 -30.73 9.67
CA GLY A 368 -7.55 -29.67 10.52
C GLY A 368 -6.04 -29.68 10.69
N PHE A 369 -5.56 -28.63 11.33
CA PHE A 369 -4.17 -28.39 11.67
C PHE A 369 -3.94 -28.53 13.17
N SER A 370 -2.89 -29.26 13.56
CA SER A 370 -2.44 -29.43 14.96
C SER A 370 -1.27 -28.49 15.22
N ASN A 371 -1.49 -27.46 16.04
CA ASN A 371 -0.46 -26.47 16.37
C ASN A 371 0.72 -27.06 17.15
N ASP A 372 0.44 -27.93 18.11
CA ASP A 372 1.42 -28.61 18.98
C ASP A 372 2.42 -29.46 18.17
N ARG A 373 1.94 -30.11 17.11
CA ARG A 373 2.72 -30.99 16.25
C ARG A 373 3.05 -30.40 14.90
N CYS A 374 2.65 -29.16 14.65
CA CYS A 374 2.84 -28.43 13.36
C CYS A 374 2.55 -29.32 12.14
N ARG A 375 1.36 -29.96 12.10
CA ARG A 375 0.98 -30.87 11.03
C ARG A 375 -0.48 -30.78 10.63
N ILE A 376 -0.75 -30.99 9.35
CA ILE A 376 -2.09 -31.09 8.78
C ILE A 376 -2.51 -32.56 8.83
N LYS A 377 -3.73 -32.83 9.30
CA LYS A 377 -4.32 -34.16 9.28
C LYS A 377 -5.24 -34.31 8.08
N TRP A 378 -5.07 -35.40 7.36
CA TRP A 378 -5.89 -35.76 6.22
C TRP A 378 -6.57 -37.10 6.46
N ARG A 379 -7.82 -37.23 6.04
CA ARG A 379 -8.60 -38.46 6.14
C ARG A 379 -8.99 -39.01 4.78
N CYS A 380 -9.20 -40.32 4.75
CA CYS A 380 -9.75 -41.01 3.59
C CYS A 380 -11.06 -40.37 3.12
N PRO A 381 -11.28 -40.17 1.81
CA PRO A 381 -12.55 -39.70 1.25
C PRO A 381 -13.74 -40.56 1.66
N HIS A 382 -13.52 -41.90 1.76
CA HIS A 382 -14.54 -42.86 2.18
C HIS A 382 -14.56 -43.15 3.70
N HIS A 383 -14.13 -42.21 4.53
CA HIS A 383 -14.05 -42.40 6.00
C HIS A 383 -15.37 -42.67 6.68
N LYS A 384 -16.51 -42.36 6.07
CA LYS A 384 -17.84 -42.65 6.58
C LYS A 384 -18.35 -44.02 6.18
N ASP A 385 -17.94 -44.47 4.98
CA ASP A 385 -18.37 -45.75 4.43
C ASP A 385 -17.25 -46.34 3.56
N SER A 386 -16.39 -47.12 4.19
CA SER A 386 -15.21 -47.69 3.52
C SER A 386 -15.57 -48.80 2.51
N SER A 387 -16.83 -49.31 2.49
CA SER A 387 -17.28 -50.29 1.51
C SER A 387 -17.25 -49.72 0.07
N LYS A 388 -17.35 -48.43 -0.07
CA LYS A 388 -17.32 -47.72 -1.36
C LYS A 388 -15.93 -47.58 -1.99
N CYS A 389 -14.86 -47.97 -1.29
CA CYS A 389 -13.49 -47.83 -1.74
C CYS A 389 -13.05 -49.15 -2.40
N SER A 390 -12.71 -49.10 -3.69
CA SER A 390 -12.21 -50.25 -4.46
C SER A 390 -10.86 -50.78 -3.95
N LYS A 391 -10.06 -49.89 -3.31
CA LYS A 391 -8.70 -50.19 -2.79
C LYS A 391 -8.68 -50.41 -1.26
N LYS A 392 -9.80 -50.68 -0.63
CA LYS A 392 -9.90 -50.84 0.85
C LYS A 392 -8.88 -51.83 1.39
N HIS A 393 -8.80 -53.00 0.81
CA HIS A 393 -7.97 -54.12 1.29
C HIS A 393 -6.47 -53.84 1.14
N GLU A 394 -6.06 -53.06 0.11
CA GLU A 394 -4.67 -52.68 -0.14
C GLU A 394 -4.24 -51.46 0.69
N CYS A 395 -5.19 -50.62 1.18
CA CYS A 395 -4.92 -49.31 1.73
C CYS A 395 -4.78 -49.31 3.24
N SER A 396 -5.81 -49.75 3.98
CA SER A 396 -5.83 -49.72 5.43
C SER A 396 -6.90 -50.66 6.02
N PRO A 397 -6.54 -51.45 7.06
CA PRO A 397 -7.48 -52.32 7.74
C PRO A 397 -8.55 -51.52 8.57
N SER A 398 -8.32 -50.24 8.80
CA SER A 398 -9.22 -49.40 9.61
C SER A 398 -10.58 -49.21 8.93
N ALA A 399 -11.67 -49.31 9.71
CA ALA A 399 -13.03 -49.00 9.24
C ALA A 399 -13.15 -47.55 8.73
N TYR A 400 -12.33 -46.63 9.23
CA TYR A 400 -12.29 -45.21 8.84
C TYR A 400 -11.33 -44.91 7.72
N GLY A 401 -10.67 -45.90 7.14
CA GLY A 401 -9.66 -45.74 6.09
C GLY A 401 -8.33 -45.14 6.58
N ARG A 402 -7.49 -44.78 5.62
CA ARG A 402 -6.14 -44.25 5.89
C ARG A 402 -6.16 -42.80 6.40
N VAL A 403 -5.30 -42.52 7.38
CA VAL A 403 -4.99 -41.16 7.83
C VAL A 403 -3.57 -40.81 7.39
N VAL A 404 -3.41 -39.61 6.85
CA VAL A 404 -2.12 -39.08 6.40
C VAL A 404 -1.86 -37.75 7.09
N TYR A 405 -0.59 -37.46 7.34
CA TYR A 405 -0.13 -36.19 7.90
C TYR A 405 0.86 -35.54 6.93
N THR A 406 0.71 -34.23 6.70
CA THR A 406 1.70 -33.40 6.02
C THR A 406 2.18 -32.32 6.97
N LYS A 407 3.42 -31.85 6.77
CA LYS A 407 4.01 -30.83 7.65
C LYS A 407 4.42 -29.61 6.80
N PRO A 408 4.14 -28.36 7.24
CA PRO A 408 4.61 -27.16 6.56
C PRO A 408 6.12 -27.16 6.31
N ILE A 409 6.92 -27.70 7.24
CA ILE A 409 8.38 -27.74 7.11
C ILE A 409 8.86 -28.56 5.90
N TRP A 410 8.05 -29.46 5.36
CA TRP A 410 8.39 -30.23 4.17
C TRP A 410 8.37 -29.37 2.90
N ASP A 411 7.35 -28.50 2.82
CA ASP A 411 7.25 -27.49 1.78
C ASP A 411 6.28 -26.38 2.25
N LEU A 412 6.85 -25.20 2.60
CA LEU A 412 6.10 -24.05 3.09
C LEU A 412 5.11 -23.49 2.07
N ARG A 413 5.36 -23.74 0.77
CA ARG A 413 4.49 -23.28 -0.32
C ARG A 413 3.26 -24.18 -0.47
N LEU A 414 3.43 -25.49 -0.38
CA LEU A 414 2.34 -26.45 -0.61
C LEU A 414 1.55 -26.77 0.64
N PHE A 415 2.22 -26.96 1.79
CA PHE A 415 1.56 -27.39 3.03
C PHE A 415 1.31 -26.23 3.98
N THR A 416 0.52 -25.24 3.53
CA THR A 416 0.10 -24.14 4.41
C THR A 416 -0.88 -24.64 5.48
N PRO A 417 -0.86 -24.06 6.71
CA PRO A 417 -1.75 -24.50 7.80
C PRO A 417 -3.22 -24.58 7.41
N THR A 418 -3.69 -23.61 6.60
CA THR A 418 -5.00 -23.64 5.95
C THR A 418 -4.84 -24.06 4.49
N PRO A 419 -5.27 -25.28 4.10
CA PRO A 419 -5.12 -25.77 2.74
C PRO A 419 -5.93 -24.98 1.70
N ARG A 420 -5.34 -24.72 0.53
CA ARG A 420 -5.92 -23.87 -0.53
C ARG A 420 -7.28 -24.36 -1.06
N ASN A 421 -7.50 -25.65 -1.14
CA ASN A 421 -8.77 -26.20 -1.59
C ASN A 421 -9.91 -26.09 -0.55
N SER A 422 -9.60 -25.69 0.70
CA SER A 422 -10.58 -25.59 1.77
C SER A 422 -11.49 -24.37 1.62
N LYS A 423 -12.74 -24.49 2.09
CA LYS A 423 -13.68 -23.35 2.18
C LYS A 423 -13.12 -22.24 3.05
N ALA A 424 -12.39 -22.59 4.13
CA ALA A 424 -11.75 -21.64 5.03
C ALA A 424 -10.71 -20.77 4.31
N TRP A 425 -9.86 -21.40 3.47
CA TRP A 425 -8.88 -20.66 2.67
C TRP A 425 -9.57 -19.69 1.71
N LYS A 426 -10.55 -20.15 0.95
CA LYS A 426 -11.31 -19.35 -0.01
C LYS A 426 -11.97 -18.14 0.66
N HIS A 427 -12.57 -18.34 1.84
CA HIS A 427 -13.20 -17.26 2.60
C HIS A 427 -12.18 -16.19 3.06
N VAL A 428 -11.02 -16.60 3.54
CA VAL A 428 -9.95 -15.66 3.92
C VAL A 428 -9.39 -14.96 2.70
N TYR A 429 -9.05 -15.71 1.65
CA TYR A 429 -8.42 -15.19 0.43
C TYR A 429 -9.30 -14.19 -0.32
N ALA A 430 -10.62 -14.34 -0.29
CA ALA A 430 -11.55 -13.39 -0.91
C ALA A 430 -11.36 -11.96 -0.41
N ARG A 431 -10.85 -11.76 0.82
CA ARG A 431 -10.54 -10.44 1.37
C ARG A 431 -9.32 -9.77 0.71
N ARG A 432 -8.56 -10.48 -0.15
CA ARG A 432 -7.48 -9.89 -0.94
C ARG A 432 -7.94 -8.69 -1.77
N THR A 433 -9.20 -8.73 -2.24
CA THR A 433 -9.79 -7.62 -3.01
C THR A 433 -9.84 -6.27 -2.27
N THR A 434 -9.59 -6.26 -0.95
CA THR A 434 -9.46 -5.02 -0.16
C THR A 434 -8.38 -4.09 -0.73
N VAL A 435 -7.24 -4.61 -1.17
CA VAL A 435 -6.17 -3.77 -1.75
C VAL A 435 -6.59 -3.19 -3.11
N GLU A 436 -7.36 -3.91 -3.91
CA GLU A 436 -7.91 -3.42 -5.19
C GLU A 436 -8.88 -2.25 -4.93
N ARG A 437 -9.75 -2.37 -3.93
CA ARG A 437 -10.64 -1.28 -3.51
C ARG A 437 -9.87 -0.08 -2.93
N THR A 438 -8.75 -0.32 -2.23
CA THR A 438 -7.83 0.74 -1.80
C THR A 438 -7.32 1.53 -3.00
N PHE A 439 -6.87 0.84 -4.05
CA PHE A 439 -6.41 1.52 -5.28
C PHE A 439 -7.53 2.28 -5.96
N LYS A 440 -8.74 1.71 -6.06
CA LYS A 440 -9.90 2.45 -6.60
C LYS A 440 -10.09 3.77 -5.86
N ARG A 441 -10.06 3.77 -4.51
CA ARG A 441 -10.21 5.00 -3.72
C ARG A 441 -9.07 5.98 -3.98
N ILE A 442 -7.81 5.53 -3.94
CA ILE A 442 -6.65 6.40 -4.14
C ILE A 442 -6.61 6.96 -5.57
N LEU A 443 -6.76 6.11 -6.58
CA LEU A 443 -6.53 6.48 -7.98
C LEU A 443 -7.75 7.14 -8.60
N VAL A 444 -8.94 6.57 -8.42
CA VAL A 444 -10.18 6.99 -9.07
C VAL A 444 -10.93 8.01 -8.24
N ASP A 445 -11.27 7.71 -6.97
CA ASP A 445 -12.12 8.58 -6.15
C ASP A 445 -11.39 9.90 -5.81
N TYR A 446 -10.08 9.85 -5.48
CA TYR A 446 -9.23 11.03 -5.29
C TYR A 446 -8.57 11.52 -6.60
N LYS A 447 -8.88 10.92 -7.74
CA LYS A 447 -8.40 11.29 -9.09
C LYS A 447 -6.88 11.41 -9.21
N ILE A 448 -6.12 10.62 -8.45
CA ILE A 448 -4.65 10.69 -8.51
C ILE A 448 -4.13 10.32 -9.90
N GLU A 449 -4.75 9.39 -10.60
CA GLU A 449 -4.37 9.01 -11.97
C GLU A 449 -4.39 10.20 -12.95
N LEU A 450 -5.22 11.22 -12.70
CA LEU A 450 -5.34 12.43 -13.51
C LEU A 450 -4.33 13.52 -13.14
N ALA A 451 -3.52 13.32 -12.12
CA ALA A 451 -2.59 14.32 -11.59
C ALA A 451 -1.42 14.67 -12.52
N ASN A 452 -1.16 13.85 -13.53
CA ASN A 452 -0.07 14.05 -14.51
C ASN A 452 1.29 14.37 -13.87
N ALA A 453 1.58 13.81 -12.71
CA ALA A 453 2.81 14.07 -11.99
C ALA A 453 4.04 13.53 -12.77
N ARG A 454 5.19 14.19 -12.62
CA ARG A 454 6.41 13.92 -13.40
C ARG A 454 7.60 13.46 -12.59
N THR A 455 7.44 13.20 -11.30
CA THR A 455 8.51 12.73 -10.43
C THR A 455 7.99 11.78 -9.38
N LYS A 456 8.83 10.84 -8.96
CA LYS A 456 8.52 9.91 -7.87
C LYS A 456 8.02 10.64 -6.62
N LYS A 457 8.67 11.75 -6.25
CA LYS A 457 8.29 12.59 -5.11
C LYS A 457 6.85 13.10 -5.22
N ARG A 458 6.48 13.68 -6.39
CA ARG A 458 5.14 14.22 -6.60
C ARG A 458 4.05 13.15 -6.56
N TRP A 459 4.31 11.98 -7.13
CA TRP A 459 3.40 10.85 -7.04
C TRP A 459 3.23 10.35 -5.62
N PHE A 460 4.35 10.20 -4.89
CA PHE A 460 4.31 9.60 -3.57
C PHE A 460 3.60 10.48 -2.53
N TRP A 461 3.85 11.80 -2.51
CA TRP A 461 3.14 12.64 -1.57
C TRP A 461 1.62 12.71 -1.86
N GLN A 462 1.19 12.73 -3.14
CA GLN A 462 -0.22 12.67 -3.49
C GLN A 462 -0.88 11.36 -3.04
N ALA A 463 -0.25 10.22 -3.31
CA ALA A 463 -0.75 8.92 -2.85
C ALA A 463 -0.84 8.85 -1.31
N THR A 464 0.14 9.42 -0.61
CA THR A 464 0.13 9.49 0.87
C THR A 464 -1.02 10.36 1.39
N LEU A 465 -1.25 11.52 0.78
CA LEU A 465 -2.37 12.40 1.16
C LEU A 465 -3.73 11.76 0.86
N ALA A 466 -3.86 10.99 -0.22
CA ALA A 466 -5.07 10.22 -0.49
C ALA A 466 -5.30 9.14 0.57
N ALA A 467 -4.26 8.41 0.94
CA ALA A 467 -4.33 7.42 2.02
C ALA A 467 -4.74 8.07 3.36
N ILE A 468 -4.17 9.23 3.70
CA ILE A 468 -4.58 9.99 4.91
C ILE A 468 -6.06 10.36 4.82
N ASN A 469 -6.51 10.91 3.69
CA ASN A 469 -7.91 11.26 3.49
C ASN A 469 -8.84 10.05 3.63
N GLN A 470 -8.46 8.89 3.09
CA GLN A 470 -9.23 7.65 3.18
C GLN A 470 -9.40 7.19 4.65
N HIS A 471 -8.34 7.29 5.46
CA HIS A 471 -8.40 7.03 6.89
C HIS A 471 -9.33 8.03 7.61
N LEU A 472 -9.22 9.32 7.30
CA LEU A 472 -10.04 10.35 7.89
C LEU A 472 -11.52 10.18 7.53
N ASP A 473 -11.86 9.77 6.31
CA ASP A 473 -13.24 9.44 5.91
C ASP A 473 -13.83 8.33 6.80
N ALA A 474 -13.06 7.27 7.03
CA ALA A 474 -13.47 6.18 7.90
C ALA A 474 -13.59 6.60 9.36
N GLN A 475 -12.69 7.47 9.85
CA GLN A 475 -12.71 8.00 11.21
C GLN A 475 -13.92 8.90 11.44
N VAL A 476 -14.25 9.82 10.51
CA VAL A 476 -15.42 10.69 10.58
C VAL A 476 -16.71 9.88 10.71
N ALA A 477 -16.83 8.82 9.94
CA ALA A 477 -18.02 7.95 9.96
C ALA A 477 -18.29 7.31 11.34
N VAL A 478 -17.23 7.10 12.15
CA VAL A 478 -17.33 6.54 13.50
C VAL A 478 -17.42 7.63 14.57
N VAL A 479 -16.56 8.65 14.48
CA VAL A 479 -16.45 9.71 15.51
C VAL A 479 -17.65 10.66 15.48
N LYS A 480 -18.21 10.95 14.29
CA LYS A 480 -19.34 11.85 14.06
C LYS A 480 -19.20 13.16 14.85
N PRO A 481 -18.25 14.03 14.48
CA PRO A 481 -17.92 15.21 15.27
C PRO A 481 -19.09 16.21 15.40
N ASN A 482 -20.03 16.24 14.46
CA ASN A 482 -21.24 17.08 14.43
C ASN A 482 -20.90 18.56 14.61
N ILE A 483 -19.92 19.05 13.87
CA ILE A 483 -19.39 20.41 14.06
C ILE A 483 -20.42 21.47 13.71
N LEU A 484 -21.31 21.24 12.73
CA LEU A 484 -22.36 22.22 12.39
C LEU A 484 -23.28 22.47 13.57
N GLU A 485 -23.71 21.44 14.27
CA GLU A 485 -24.53 21.59 15.50
C GLU A 485 -23.78 22.36 16.58
N LYS A 486 -22.46 22.09 16.74
CA LYS A 486 -21.60 22.77 17.72
C LYS A 486 -21.42 24.29 17.47
N ILE A 487 -21.62 24.72 16.23
CA ILE A 487 -21.58 26.14 15.84
C ILE A 487 -22.98 26.78 15.65
N GLY A 488 -24.05 26.07 16.08
CA GLY A 488 -25.42 26.55 16.03
C GLY A 488 -26.10 26.48 14.66
N LEU A 489 -25.55 25.70 13.71
CA LEU A 489 -26.19 25.44 12.43
C LEU A 489 -26.91 24.09 12.50
N GLU A 490 -28.24 24.09 12.40
CA GLU A 490 -29.02 22.86 12.34
C GLU A 490 -28.63 22.00 11.15
N THR A 491 -28.45 20.70 11.38
CA THR A 491 -28.29 19.72 10.30
C THR A 491 -29.67 19.48 9.69
N PHE A 492 -29.86 19.83 8.40
CA PHE A 492 -31.03 19.33 7.68
C PHE A 492 -30.95 17.82 7.65
N SER A 493 -31.81 17.14 8.40
CA SER A 493 -32.03 15.71 8.22
C SER A 493 -32.42 15.52 6.75
N LYS A 494 -31.59 14.77 5.99
CA LYS A 494 -32.06 14.26 4.70
C LYS A 494 -33.23 13.33 5.04
N SER A 495 -34.45 13.86 4.94
CA SER A 495 -35.64 13.02 4.80
C SER A 495 -35.39 12.14 3.57
N ALA A 496 -35.53 10.85 3.75
CA ALA A 496 -35.22 9.69 2.92
C ALA A 496 -35.53 9.86 1.43
#